data_8ac23b84b686cb47397630a763b1d428
#
_entry.id   8ac23b84b686cb47397630a763b1d428
#
_cell.length_a   1.000
_cell.length_b   1.000
_cell.length_c   1.000
_cell.angle_alpha   90.00
_cell.angle_beta   90.00
_cell.angle_gamma   90.00
#
_symmetry.space_group_name_H-M   'P 1'
#
loop_
_entity.id
_entity.type
_entity.pdbx_description
1 polymer ?
#
loop_
_entity_poly.entity_id
_entity_poly.type
_entity_poly.pdbx_seq_one_letter_code
_entity_poly.pdbx_strand_id
1 'polypeptide(L)'
;MELLTVYGLLVDDQNHDKNYHFFAKADVLNNKAVLCYIDRTLFEEGKSADDTLEELLHQRPQYHLTIYATALIRLVDTLGGIEIAGKKVNGEKALELVKDGRVDEVANAIAEAFRNAGNVFFVLPNLLSVLKNSYQTDLPILEVVKTVIGEAGQLDSYQSELYRVNKKNAEEISAKLK
;
A
#
# COMPACT_ATOMS: atom_id res chain seq x y z
N MET A 1 -10.78 13.32 -9.47
CA MET A 1 -10.70 12.70 -8.14
C MET A 1 -9.61 13.45 -7.38
N GLU A 2 -9.98 14.19 -6.34
CA GLU A 2 -9.03 15.08 -5.64
C GLU A 2 -8.42 14.39 -4.43
N LEU A 3 -9.20 13.55 -3.77
CA LEU A 3 -8.80 12.81 -2.59
C LEU A 3 -9.15 11.33 -2.76
N LEU A 4 -8.19 10.46 -2.50
CA LEU A 4 -8.34 9.02 -2.59
C LEU A 4 -8.03 8.39 -1.23
N THR A 5 -8.93 7.55 -0.73
CA THR A 5 -8.72 6.78 0.48
C THR A 5 -8.92 5.29 0.22
N VAL A 6 -7.97 4.48 0.63
CA VAL A 6 -7.95 3.02 0.40
C VAL A 6 -7.63 2.29 1.70
N TYR A 7 -8.43 1.29 2.03
CA TYR A 7 -8.05 0.28 3.00
C TYR A 7 -7.41 -0.89 2.29
N GLY A 8 -6.22 -1.25 2.71
CA GLY A 8 -5.42 -2.36 2.19
C GLY A 8 -5.28 -3.49 3.19
N LEU A 9 -5.50 -4.70 2.74
CA LEU A 9 -5.27 -5.93 3.51
C LEU A 9 -4.26 -6.80 2.77
N LEU A 10 -3.11 -7.05 3.40
CA LEU A 10 -2.16 -8.07 2.94
C LEU A 10 -2.45 -9.37 3.70
N VAL A 11 -2.87 -10.38 2.96
CA VAL A 11 -3.19 -11.71 3.50
C VAL A 11 -1.98 -12.62 3.29
N ASP A 12 -1.46 -13.18 4.39
CA ASP A 12 -0.45 -14.23 4.31
C ASP A 12 -1.15 -15.55 3.96
N ASP A 13 -1.20 -15.89 2.67
CA ASP A 13 -1.81 -17.10 2.15
C ASP A 13 -1.03 -18.39 2.50
N GLN A 14 0.17 -18.26 3.07
CA GLN A 14 0.96 -19.36 3.62
C GLN A 14 0.71 -19.56 5.12
N ASN A 15 0.28 -18.51 5.82
CA ASN A 15 -0.01 -18.52 7.25
C ASN A 15 -1.25 -17.65 7.52
N HIS A 16 -2.43 -18.27 7.38
CA HIS A 16 -3.74 -17.60 7.43
C HIS A 16 -4.03 -16.80 8.71
N ASP A 17 -3.23 -16.97 9.78
CA ASP A 17 -3.40 -16.25 11.04
C ASP A 17 -2.75 -14.85 11.05
N LYS A 18 -2.05 -14.46 9.99
CA LYS A 18 -1.33 -13.19 9.93
C LYS A 18 -1.78 -12.35 8.76
N ASN A 19 -2.63 -11.38 9.06
CA ASN A 19 -3.02 -10.33 8.14
C ASN A 19 -2.35 -9.01 8.53
N TYR A 20 -2.01 -8.20 7.53
CA TYR A 20 -1.42 -6.89 7.72
C TYR A 20 -2.39 -5.83 7.17
N HIS A 21 -2.71 -4.84 7.99
CA HIS A 21 -3.72 -3.83 7.71
C HIS A 21 -3.08 -2.49 7.39
N PHE A 22 -3.53 -1.88 6.32
CA PHE A 22 -3.05 -0.59 5.84
C PHE A 22 -4.20 0.35 5.58
N PHE A 23 -3.96 1.64 5.74
CA PHE A 23 -4.83 2.69 5.25
C PHE A 23 -3.96 3.69 4.48
N ALA A 24 -4.36 4.01 3.26
CA ALA A 24 -3.69 5.00 2.43
C ALA A 24 -4.63 6.17 2.12
N LYS A 25 -4.11 7.38 2.21
CA LYS A 25 -4.79 8.61 1.80
C LYS A 25 -3.87 9.36 0.85
N ALA A 26 -4.36 9.66 -0.34
CA ALA A 26 -3.65 10.46 -1.32
C ALA A 26 -4.43 11.74 -1.63
N ASP A 27 -3.75 12.87 -1.49
CA ASP A 27 -4.19 14.17 -1.96
C ASP A 27 -3.52 14.43 -3.31
N VAL A 28 -4.25 14.21 -4.37
CA VAL A 28 -3.74 14.25 -5.73
C VAL A 28 -3.38 15.68 -6.14
N LEU A 29 -4.15 16.67 -5.68
CA LEU A 29 -3.91 18.08 -6.02
C LEU A 29 -2.63 18.63 -5.41
N ASN A 30 -2.29 18.17 -4.20
CA ASN A 30 -1.12 18.63 -3.47
C ASN A 30 0.06 17.66 -3.57
N ASN A 31 -0.05 16.58 -4.35
CA ASN A 31 0.98 15.54 -4.49
C ASN A 31 1.46 14.97 -3.15
N LYS A 32 0.52 14.72 -2.24
CA LYS A 32 0.80 14.16 -0.92
C LYS A 32 0.13 12.80 -0.77
N ALA A 33 0.85 11.88 -0.16
CA ALA A 33 0.30 10.59 0.21
C ALA A 33 0.69 10.24 1.64
N VAL A 34 -0.25 9.67 2.38
CA VAL A 34 -0.01 9.13 3.72
C VAL A 34 -0.36 7.66 3.69
N LEU A 35 0.57 6.82 4.16
CA LEU A 35 0.35 5.39 4.36
C LEU A 35 0.41 5.10 5.86
N CYS A 36 -0.65 4.49 6.37
CA CYS A 36 -0.73 4.02 7.75
C CYS A 36 -0.64 2.50 7.78
N TYR A 37 0.34 1.96 8.49
CA TYR A 37 0.36 0.56 8.90
C TYR A 37 -0.33 0.45 10.26
N ILE A 38 -1.38 -0.36 10.34
CA ILE A 38 -2.26 -0.41 11.51
C ILE A 38 -2.05 -1.71 12.27
N ASP A 39 -1.82 -1.60 13.58
CA ASP A 39 -1.69 -2.76 14.45
C ASP A 39 -2.96 -3.63 14.35
N ARG A 40 -2.77 -4.90 14.00
CA ARG A 40 -3.87 -5.86 13.81
C ARG A 40 -4.72 -6.07 15.06
N THR A 41 -4.15 -5.85 16.25
CA THR A 41 -4.88 -5.98 17.51
C THR A 41 -6.00 -4.95 17.69
N LEU A 42 -6.02 -3.91 16.85
CA LEU A 42 -7.08 -2.90 16.81
C LEU A 42 -8.32 -3.34 16.01
N PHE A 43 -8.20 -4.42 15.24
CA PHE A 43 -9.31 -4.99 14.48
C PHE A 43 -9.97 -6.10 15.30
N GLU A 44 -11.19 -5.85 15.77
CA GLU A 44 -11.97 -6.78 16.57
C GLU A 44 -12.74 -7.74 15.68
N GLU A 45 -12.89 -8.98 16.15
CA GLU A 45 -13.71 -9.98 15.47
C GLU A 45 -15.19 -9.52 15.42
N GLY A 46 -15.79 -9.63 14.23
CA GLY A 46 -17.17 -9.21 14.00
C GLY A 46 -17.37 -7.72 13.72
N LYS A 47 -16.32 -6.88 13.81
CA LYS A 47 -16.36 -5.48 13.45
C LYS A 47 -15.75 -5.28 12.06
N SER A 48 -16.41 -4.49 11.21
CA SER A 48 -15.86 -4.19 9.87
C SER A 48 -14.58 -3.36 9.97
N ALA A 49 -13.72 -3.48 8.95
CA ALA A 49 -12.53 -2.64 8.86
C ALA A 49 -12.89 -1.16 8.73
N ASP A 50 -13.94 -0.83 8.01
CA ASP A 50 -14.43 0.54 7.82
C ASP A 50 -14.83 1.19 9.14
N ASP A 51 -15.61 0.47 9.96
CA ASP A 51 -16.04 0.97 11.27
C ASP A 51 -14.85 1.12 12.22
N THR A 52 -13.87 0.21 12.14
CA THR A 52 -12.64 0.31 12.92
C THR A 52 -11.82 1.55 12.52
N LEU A 53 -11.66 1.80 11.23
CA LEU A 53 -10.93 2.97 10.72
C LEU A 53 -11.65 4.29 11.04
N GLU A 54 -12.98 4.29 10.94
CA GLU A 54 -13.79 5.46 11.29
C GLU A 54 -13.65 5.81 12.78
N GLU A 55 -13.63 4.81 13.65
CA GLU A 55 -13.43 5.00 15.09
C GLU A 55 -12.01 5.44 15.44
N LEU A 56 -10.99 4.82 14.83
CA LEU A 56 -9.58 5.09 15.15
C LEU A 56 -9.02 6.35 14.50
N LEU A 57 -9.34 6.56 13.22
CA LEU A 57 -8.70 7.58 12.39
C LEU A 57 -9.67 8.66 11.90
N HIS A 58 -10.97 8.53 12.23
CA HIS A 58 -12.03 9.37 11.67
C HIS A 58 -12.00 9.42 10.14
N GLN A 59 -11.64 8.30 9.54
CA GLN A 59 -11.54 8.11 8.10
C GLN A 59 -12.33 6.87 7.68
N ARG A 60 -13.16 7.02 6.66
CA ARG A 60 -13.84 5.90 6.00
C ARG A 60 -13.21 5.69 4.62
N PRO A 61 -12.70 4.51 4.30
CA PRO A 61 -12.09 4.26 3.01
C PRO A 61 -13.14 4.31 1.90
N GLN A 62 -12.76 4.86 0.76
CA GLN A 62 -13.57 4.84 -0.47
C GLN A 62 -13.46 3.52 -1.20
N TYR A 63 -12.29 2.90 -1.10
CA TYR A 63 -11.95 1.66 -1.81
C TYR A 63 -11.24 0.67 -0.91
N HIS A 64 -11.32 -0.59 -1.30
CA HIS A 64 -10.70 -1.72 -0.61
C HIS A 64 -9.77 -2.46 -1.55
N LEU A 65 -8.62 -2.88 -1.04
CA LEU A 65 -7.63 -3.65 -1.76
C LEU A 65 -7.14 -4.81 -0.89
N THR A 66 -7.41 -6.04 -1.28
CA THR A 66 -6.83 -7.23 -0.67
C THR A 66 -5.75 -7.77 -1.57
N ILE A 67 -4.54 -7.93 -1.03
CA ILE A 67 -3.38 -8.49 -1.72
C ILE A 67 -2.95 -9.74 -0.98
N TYR A 68 -2.70 -10.81 -1.70
CA TYR A 68 -2.09 -12.03 -1.14
C TYR A 68 -0.56 -11.87 -1.07
N ALA A 69 0.08 -12.52 -0.12
CA ALA A 69 1.54 -12.45 0.06
C ALA A 69 2.29 -12.87 -1.21
N THR A 70 1.77 -13.85 -1.95
CA THR A 70 2.30 -14.25 -3.25
C THR A 70 2.28 -13.13 -4.29
N ALA A 71 1.34 -12.19 -4.20
CA ALA A 71 1.32 -11.01 -5.08
C ALA A 71 2.48 -10.06 -4.78
N LEU A 72 2.82 -9.86 -3.51
CA LEU A 72 3.98 -9.05 -3.14
C LEU A 72 5.28 -9.65 -3.71
N ILE A 73 5.44 -10.97 -3.59
CA ILE A 73 6.59 -11.67 -4.17
C ILE A 73 6.67 -11.42 -5.68
N ARG A 74 5.59 -11.67 -6.40
CA ARG A 74 5.52 -11.49 -7.85
C ARG A 74 5.74 -10.04 -8.28
N LEU A 75 5.18 -9.08 -7.53
CA LEU A 75 5.36 -7.66 -7.79
C LEU A 75 6.85 -7.30 -7.73
N VAL A 76 7.51 -7.64 -6.65
CA VAL A 76 8.94 -7.34 -6.44
C VAL A 76 9.80 -8.02 -7.50
N ASP A 77 9.55 -9.29 -7.81
CA ASP A 77 10.33 -10.04 -8.80
C ASP A 77 10.09 -9.50 -10.22
N THR A 78 8.87 -9.07 -10.55
CA THR A 78 8.56 -8.46 -11.86
C THR A 78 9.24 -7.10 -12.04
N LEU A 79 9.42 -6.34 -10.96
CA LEU A 79 10.22 -5.10 -10.95
C LEU A 79 11.74 -5.37 -11.05
N GLY A 80 12.15 -6.63 -11.05
CA GLY A 80 13.56 -7.02 -11.06
C GLY A 80 14.22 -6.97 -9.68
N GLY A 81 13.46 -6.98 -8.61
CA GLY A 81 13.88 -6.77 -7.24
C GLY A 81 13.76 -5.32 -6.80
N ILE A 82 13.91 -5.10 -5.50
CA ILE A 82 13.92 -3.77 -4.88
C ILE A 82 15.23 -3.57 -4.12
N GLU A 83 15.63 -2.31 -3.92
CA GLU A 83 16.86 -1.99 -3.20
C GLU A 83 16.55 -1.56 -1.77
N ILE A 84 17.13 -2.26 -0.79
CA ILE A 84 17.00 -1.95 0.63
C ILE A 84 18.39 -1.91 1.26
N ALA A 85 18.75 -0.77 1.86
CA ALA A 85 20.07 -0.54 2.46
C ALA A 85 21.23 -0.84 1.52
N GLY A 86 21.13 -0.46 0.23
CA GLY A 86 22.15 -0.67 -0.80
C GLY A 86 22.24 -2.11 -1.30
N LYS A 87 21.31 -2.99 -0.92
CA LYS A 87 21.27 -4.39 -1.37
C LYS A 87 19.98 -4.67 -2.13
N LYS A 88 20.13 -5.35 -3.26
CA LYS A 88 19.01 -5.85 -4.04
C LYS A 88 18.38 -7.06 -3.35
N VAL A 89 17.08 -7.01 -3.10
CA VAL A 89 16.30 -8.09 -2.51
C VAL A 89 15.20 -8.55 -3.46
N ASN A 90 14.94 -9.85 -3.46
CA ASN A 90 13.84 -10.47 -4.22
C ASN A 90 12.51 -10.42 -3.46
N GLY A 91 11.45 -10.92 -4.07
CA GLY A 91 10.11 -10.90 -3.50
C GLY A 91 9.98 -11.69 -2.20
N GLU A 92 10.61 -12.87 -2.09
CA GLU A 92 10.57 -13.67 -0.87
C GLU A 92 11.23 -12.93 0.30
N LYS A 93 12.38 -12.32 0.06
CA LYS A 93 13.07 -11.54 1.09
C LYS A 93 12.29 -10.28 1.46
N ALA A 94 11.65 -9.63 0.51
CA ALA A 94 10.76 -8.51 0.78
C ALA A 94 9.59 -8.91 1.69
N LEU A 95 8.99 -10.08 1.45
CA LEU A 95 7.92 -10.60 2.31
C LEU A 95 8.42 -10.91 3.73
N GLU A 96 9.61 -11.51 3.88
CA GLU A 96 10.22 -11.72 5.20
C GLU A 96 10.39 -10.38 5.95
N LEU A 97 10.87 -9.34 5.28
CA LEU A 97 11.05 -8.02 5.87
C LEU A 97 9.71 -7.40 6.33
N VAL A 98 8.64 -7.58 5.55
CA VAL A 98 7.29 -7.18 5.98
C VAL A 98 6.86 -7.93 7.23
N LYS A 99 7.09 -9.24 7.28
CA LYS A 99 6.77 -10.08 8.46
C LYS A 99 7.57 -9.67 9.70
N ASP A 100 8.79 -9.17 9.52
CA ASP A 100 9.65 -8.64 10.58
C ASP A 100 9.28 -7.20 10.99
N GLY A 101 8.22 -6.63 10.42
CA GLY A 101 7.73 -5.29 10.74
C GLY A 101 8.46 -4.15 10.01
N ARG A 102 9.30 -4.44 9.02
CA ARG A 102 10.02 -3.46 8.19
C ARG A 102 9.23 -3.06 6.95
N VAL A 103 7.93 -2.85 7.14
CA VAL A 103 6.97 -2.52 6.06
C VAL A 103 7.33 -1.22 5.36
N ASP A 104 7.76 -0.21 6.13
CA ASP A 104 8.18 1.10 5.65
C ASP A 104 9.34 1.01 4.66
N GLU A 105 10.35 0.21 4.97
CA GLU A 105 11.49 0.03 4.08
C GLU A 105 11.09 -0.65 2.76
N VAL A 106 10.22 -1.67 2.85
CA VAL A 106 9.72 -2.38 1.66
C VAL A 106 8.81 -1.46 0.82
N ALA A 107 7.90 -0.74 1.43
CA ALA A 107 7.00 0.18 0.73
C ALA A 107 7.77 1.30 0.01
N ASN A 108 8.74 1.91 0.67
CA ASN A 108 9.60 2.94 0.07
C ASN A 108 10.45 2.37 -1.09
N ALA A 109 11.00 1.17 -0.92
CA ALA A 109 11.81 0.52 -1.95
C ALA A 109 10.96 0.13 -3.18
N ILE A 110 9.72 -0.28 -3.00
CA ILE A 110 8.78 -0.52 -4.11
C ILE A 110 8.47 0.80 -4.84
N ALA A 111 8.18 1.88 -4.10
CA ALA A 111 7.93 3.18 -4.70
C ALA A 111 9.13 3.68 -5.51
N GLU A 112 10.35 3.52 -5.00
CA GLU A 112 11.59 3.85 -5.73
C GLU A 112 11.77 2.97 -6.98
N ALA A 113 11.48 1.67 -6.89
CA ALA A 113 11.56 0.78 -8.05
C ALA A 113 10.59 1.22 -9.16
N PHE A 114 9.38 1.68 -8.82
CA PHE A 114 8.44 2.25 -9.77
C PHE A 114 8.95 3.56 -10.39
N ARG A 115 9.51 4.46 -9.59
CA ARG A 115 10.13 5.70 -10.11
C ARG A 115 11.23 5.41 -11.10
N ASN A 116 12.08 4.43 -10.78
CA ASN A 116 13.21 4.02 -11.63
C ASN A 116 12.79 3.20 -12.85
N ALA A 117 11.61 2.59 -12.84
CA ALA A 117 11.07 1.85 -14.00
C ALA A 117 10.65 2.75 -15.18
N GLY A 118 10.66 4.06 -15.00
CA GLY A 118 10.27 5.02 -16.02
C GLY A 118 8.75 5.18 -16.14
N ASN A 119 8.22 5.05 -17.36
CA ASN A 119 6.79 5.25 -17.57
C ASN A 119 5.97 4.07 -17.04
N VAL A 120 5.21 4.31 -15.98
CA VAL A 120 4.38 3.29 -15.30
C VAL A 120 3.33 2.68 -16.22
N PHE A 121 2.82 3.42 -17.21
CA PHE A 121 1.84 2.88 -18.16
C PHE A 121 2.38 1.73 -19.03
N PHE A 122 3.70 1.64 -19.22
CA PHE A 122 4.31 0.51 -19.92
C PHE A 122 4.52 -0.70 -19.00
N VAL A 123 4.74 -0.47 -17.71
CA VAL A 123 4.99 -1.53 -16.72
C VAL A 123 3.69 -2.12 -16.19
N LEU A 124 2.66 -1.27 -16.00
CA LEU A 124 1.41 -1.63 -15.34
C LEU A 124 0.66 -2.80 -16.00
N PRO A 125 0.48 -2.89 -17.33
CA PRO A 125 -0.21 -4.02 -17.95
C PRO A 125 0.45 -5.36 -17.66
N ASN A 126 1.78 -5.40 -17.68
CA ASN A 126 2.54 -6.59 -17.34
C ASN A 126 2.35 -6.97 -15.86
N LEU A 127 2.44 -6.00 -14.95
CA LEU A 127 2.19 -6.21 -13.53
C LEU A 127 0.79 -6.74 -13.27
N LEU A 128 -0.23 -6.14 -13.84
CA LEU A 128 -1.63 -6.58 -13.66
C LEU A 128 -1.85 -7.99 -14.20
N SER A 129 -1.18 -8.36 -15.30
CA SER A 129 -1.22 -9.71 -15.85
C SER A 129 -0.58 -10.73 -14.91
N VAL A 130 0.60 -10.41 -14.36
CA VAL A 130 1.35 -11.29 -13.44
C VAL A 130 0.62 -11.43 -12.09
N LEU A 131 -0.02 -10.35 -11.62
CA LEU A 131 -0.74 -10.32 -10.36
C LEU A 131 -2.17 -10.86 -10.46
N LYS A 132 -2.64 -11.20 -11.64
CA LYS A 132 -3.98 -11.74 -11.87
C LYS A 132 -4.27 -12.88 -10.88
N ASN A 133 -5.44 -12.82 -10.22
CA ASN A 133 -5.88 -13.74 -9.15
C ASN A 133 -5.08 -13.66 -7.83
N SER A 134 -4.16 -12.72 -7.68
CA SER A 134 -3.39 -12.52 -6.45
C SER A 134 -3.82 -11.27 -5.69
N TYR A 135 -4.87 -10.60 -6.13
CA TYR A 135 -5.49 -9.47 -5.45
C TYR A 135 -7.00 -9.40 -5.71
N GLN A 136 -7.72 -8.70 -4.85
CA GLN A 136 -9.12 -8.34 -5.01
C GLN A 136 -9.29 -6.86 -4.66
N THR A 137 -10.02 -6.12 -5.49
CA THR A 137 -10.24 -4.69 -5.25
C THR A 137 -11.49 -4.17 -5.96
N ASP A 138 -12.12 -3.20 -5.35
CA ASP A 138 -13.14 -2.34 -5.95
C ASP A 138 -12.55 -1.03 -6.51
N LEU A 139 -11.23 -0.84 -6.34
CA LEU A 139 -10.49 0.31 -6.84
C LEU A 139 -10.45 0.30 -8.38
N PRO A 140 -10.87 1.39 -9.06
CA PRO A 140 -10.70 1.53 -10.49
C PRO A 140 -9.23 1.81 -10.84
N ILE A 141 -8.39 0.76 -10.80
CA ILE A 141 -6.92 0.86 -10.85
C ILE A 141 -6.42 1.77 -11.98
N LEU A 142 -6.95 1.60 -13.20
CA LEU A 142 -6.49 2.37 -14.35
C LEU A 142 -6.82 3.86 -14.23
N GLU A 143 -8.00 4.20 -13.68
CA GLU A 143 -8.40 5.59 -13.46
C GLU A 143 -7.57 6.22 -12.35
N VAL A 144 -7.36 5.50 -11.25
CA VAL A 144 -6.53 5.95 -10.14
C VAL A 144 -5.09 6.17 -10.59
N VAL A 145 -4.51 5.23 -11.32
CA VAL A 145 -3.15 5.36 -11.84
C VAL A 145 -3.04 6.57 -12.76
N LYS A 146 -3.97 6.78 -13.69
CA LYS A 146 -3.99 7.97 -14.56
C LYS A 146 -4.10 9.26 -13.76
N THR A 147 -4.91 9.28 -12.71
CA THR A 147 -5.10 10.46 -11.86
C THR A 147 -3.86 10.77 -11.03
N VAL A 148 -3.26 9.75 -10.42
CA VAL A 148 -2.10 9.89 -9.51
C VAL A 148 -0.80 10.17 -10.26
N ILE A 149 -0.61 9.52 -11.41
CA ILE A 149 0.64 9.60 -12.17
C ILE A 149 0.57 10.70 -13.24
N GLY A 150 -0.65 11.09 -13.64
CA GLY A 150 -0.87 12.07 -14.70
C GLY A 150 -0.48 11.56 -16.10
N GLU A 151 -0.52 12.46 -17.08
CA GLU A 151 -0.23 12.13 -18.48
C GLU A 151 1.22 11.75 -18.75
N ALA A 152 2.15 12.25 -17.93
CA ALA A 152 3.58 11.95 -18.05
C ALA A 152 3.94 10.50 -17.68
N GLY A 153 3.07 9.81 -16.97
CA GLY A 153 3.29 8.40 -16.58
C GLY A 153 4.43 8.20 -15.57
N GLN A 154 4.83 9.24 -14.84
CA GLN A 154 5.95 9.22 -13.90
C GLN A 154 5.48 9.52 -12.48
N LEU A 155 6.05 8.79 -11.51
CA LEU A 155 5.72 8.90 -10.08
C LEU A 155 6.75 9.78 -9.33
N ASP A 156 7.11 10.94 -9.87
CA ASP A 156 8.28 11.67 -9.39
C ASP A 156 8.00 12.79 -8.38
N SER A 157 6.78 13.19 -8.13
CA SER A 157 6.51 14.38 -7.31
C SER A 157 5.72 14.16 -6.02
N TYR A 158 5.34 12.92 -5.68
CA TYR A 158 4.58 12.66 -4.45
C TYR A 158 5.46 12.72 -3.21
N GLN A 159 5.05 13.55 -2.24
CA GLN A 159 5.58 13.49 -0.87
C GLN A 159 4.80 12.43 -0.11
N SER A 160 5.48 11.38 0.34
CA SER A 160 4.87 10.29 1.10
C SER A 160 5.32 10.31 2.56
N GLU A 161 4.36 10.12 3.46
CA GLU A 161 4.59 9.92 4.89
C GLU A 161 4.08 8.56 5.30
N LEU A 162 4.82 7.85 6.14
CA LEU A 162 4.44 6.56 6.68
C LEU A 162 4.27 6.64 8.19
N TYR A 163 3.14 6.18 8.70
CA TYR A 163 2.84 6.09 10.11
C TYR A 163 2.52 4.65 10.54
N ARG A 164 2.97 4.30 11.73
CA ARG A 164 2.51 3.09 12.43
C ARG A 164 1.44 3.48 13.42
N VAL A 165 0.23 2.93 13.24
CA VAL A 165 -0.93 3.24 14.07
C VAL A 165 -1.10 2.16 15.14
N ASN A 166 -1.13 2.60 16.38
CA ASN A 166 -1.47 1.79 17.54
C ASN A 166 -2.47 2.54 18.44
N LYS A 167 -2.95 1.89 19.48
CA LYS A 167 -3.94 2.49 20.38
C LYS A 167 -3.48 3.81 21.03
N LYS A 168 -2.17 4.02 21.19
CA LYS A 168 -1.63 5.19 21.90
C LYS A 168 -1.54 6.43 21.02
N ASN A 169 -1.33 6.25 19.69
CA ASN A 169 -1.08 7.35 18.76
C ASN A 169 -2.18 7.57 17.72
N ALA A 170 -3.25 6.78 17.74
CA ALA A 170 -4.32 6.85 16.74
C ALA A 170 -4.92 8.27 16.61
N GLU A 171 -5.19 8.94 17.73
CA GLU A 171 -5.72 10.31 17.73
C GLU A 171 -4.76 11.34 17.13
N GLU A 172 -3.45 11.24 17.45
CA GLU A 172 -2.43 12.11 16.87
C GLU A 172 -2.36 11.94 15.35
N ILE A 173 -2.36 10.70 14.89
CA ILE A 173 -2.31 10.38 13.46
C ILE A 173 -3.61 10.79 12.75
N SER A 174 -4.75 10.58 13.38
CA SER A 174 -6.04 11.07 12.88
C SER A 174 -6.03 12.58 12.61
N ALA A 175 -5.41 13.37 13.49
CA ALA A 175 -5.26 14.80 13.29
C ALA A 175 -4.41 15.17 12.06
N LYS A 176 -3.41 14.35 11.74
CA LYS A 176 -2.55 14.53 10.55
C LYS A 176 -3.24 14.12 9.24
N LEU A 177 -4.30 13.33 9.33
CA LEU A 177 -5.09 12.87 8.18
C LEU A 177 -6.21 13.86 7.79
N LYS A 178 -6.43 14.90 8.57
CA LYS A 178 -7.42 15.95 8.25
C LYS A 178 -6.89 16.89 7.19
#